data_237bc2469a9913b30c2b1481c5e77685
#
_entry.id   237bc2469a9913b30c2b1481c5e77685
#
_cell.length_a   1.000
_cell.length_b   1.000
_cell.length_c   1.000
_cell.angle_alpha   90.00
_cell.angle_beta   90.00
_cell.angle_gamma   90.00
#
_symmetry.space_group_name_H-M   'P 1'
#
loop_
_entity.id
_entity.type
_entity.pdbx_description
1 polymer ?
#
loop_
_entity_poly.entity_id
_entity_poly.type
_entity_poly.pdbx_seq_one_letter_code
_entity_poly.pdbx_strand_id
1 'polypeptide(L)'
;MEKKRKKQQEKFYPAALTVAPSSSGGSDGIQADLRTFNGFGVYGCTAITGVISRNPAALFSVETLSPETVASQIDAVMSAVDIKFVKCGMLFNAGIIDVLAAAVEKYQLQLICDPVLFSSENQAVFTPAELELFKSKLMKHSAWLTPGIAEAELLLGKKISSQDEQINAAKELHKLSGGAVVLKGTPNGSNSGKILSRITDVVCVNGEICTVSTLKADIPKAAAHGAGCTYSAALTAALTLEMPYQEAVCAAKAFVMGSLVENVRIGRNLTVMYPPVNDYMGSVRWEEMDVK
;
A
#
# COMPACT_ATOMS: atom_id res chain seq x y z
N MET A 1 3.91 46.55 31.06
CA MET A 1 4.52 45.93 29.84
C MET A 1 3.81 44.61 29.56
N GLU A 2 2.74 44.63 28.80
CA GLU A 2 2.04 43.44 28.34
C GLU A 2 2.81 42.79 27.18
N LYS A 3 3.42 41.65 27.44
CA LYS A 3 4.01 40.81 26.37
C LYS A 3 2.87 40.29 25.50
N LYS A 4 2.66 40.87 24.31
CA LYS A 4 1.84 40.30 23.24
C LYS A 4 2.38 38.88 22.97
N ARG A 5 1.70 37.83 23.48
CA ARG A 5 1.88 36.45 23.00
C ARG A 5 1.50 36.46 21.54
N LYS A 6 2.48 36.32 20.66
CA LYS A 6 2.19 35.98 19.23
C LYS A 6 1.31 34.72 19.25
N LYS A 7 0.07 34.82 18.78
CA LYS A 7 -0.75 33.65 18.50
C LYS A 7 0.08 32.80 17.53
N GLN A 8 0.55 31.67 18.01
CA GLN A 8 1.14 30.65 17.15
C GLN A 8 0.03 30.23 16.21
N GLN A 9 0.21 30.40 14.91
CA GLN A 9 -0.75 29.96 13.91
C GLN A 9 -0.89 28.45 14.08
N GLU A 10 -2.08 27.95 14.40
CA GLU A 10 -2.34 26.52 14.52
C GLU A 10 -1.97 25.87 13.19
N LYS A 11 -0.96 24.98 13.22
CA LYS A 11 -0.50 24.26 12.05
C LYS A 11 -1.39 23.03 11.88
N PHE A 12 -2.28 23.07 10.89
CA PHE A 12 -3.09 21.90 10.52
C PHE A 12 -2.21 20.87 9.79
N TYR A 13 -2.24 19.63 10.24
CA TYR A 13 -1.59 18.51 9.57
C TYR A 13 -2.63 17.60 8.93
N PRO A 14 -2.50 17.27 7.64
CA PRO A 14 -3.33 16.24 7.02
C PRO A 14 -3.07 14.90 7.72
N ALA A 15 -4.12 14.12 7.90
CA ALA A 15 -4.07 12.84 8.60
C ALA A 15 -4.63 11.70 7.76
N ALA A 16 -4.07 10.51 7.91
CA ALA A 16 -4.53 9.27 7.29
C ALA A 16 -4.57 8.13 8.31
N LEU A 17 -5.45 7.15 8.08
CA LEU A 17 -5.57 5.95 8.90
C LEU A 17 -4.94 4.76 8.16
N THR A 18 -4.17 3.94 8.87
CA THR A 18 -3.82 2.60 8.39
C THR A 18 -4.45 1.53 9.27
N VAL A 19 -5.07 0.52 8.62
CA VAL A 19 -5.67 -0.66 9.25
C VAL A 19 -4.84 -1.87 8.81
N ALA A 20 -3.91 -2.28 9.66
CA ALA A 20 -2.91 -3.31 9.33
C ALA A 20 -2.29 -3.91 10.60
N PRO A 21 -1.54 -5.03 10.53
CA PRO A 21 -0.85 -5.58 11.67
C PRO A 21 0.33 -4.72 12.13
N SER A 22 0.64 -4.83 13.41
CA SER A 22 1.91 -4.35 13.99
C SER A 22 2.98 -5.43 13.82
N SER A 23 4.07 -5.11 13.12
CA SER A 23 5.16 -6.03 12.86
C SER A 23 6.41 -5.62 13.63
N SER A 24 6.87 -6.48 14.55
CA SER A 24 8.04 -6.19 15.42
C SER A 24 9.34 -6.00 14.64
N GLY A 25 9.46 -6.59 13.44
CA GLY A 25 10.61 -6.41 12.55
C GLY A 25 10.71 -5.03 11.91
N GLY A 26 9.62 -4.28 11.94
CA GLY A 26 9.59 -2.89 11.52
C GLY A 26 9.62 -2.64 10.01
N SER A 27 9.79 -3.65 9.16
CA SER A 27 9.93 -3.45 7.70
C SER A 27 8.60 -3.42 6.96
N ASP A 28 7.52 -3.86 7.59
CA ASP A 28 6.17 -3.99 7.04
C ASP A 28 5.10 -3.58 8.07
N GLY A 29 3.83 -3.76 7.73
CA GLY A 29 2.70 -3.42 8.59
C GLY A 29 2.63 -1.94 8.92
N ILE A 30 1.97 -1.59 10.05
CA ILE A 30 1.80 -0.20 10.46
C ILE A 30 3.13 0.54 10.64
N GLN A 31 4.23 -0.14 10.94
CA GLN A 31 5.54 0.48 11.10
C GLN A 31 6.08 1.04 9.79
N ALA A 32 5.91 0.33 8.69
CA ALA A 32 6.25 0.82 7.35
C ALA A 32 5.30 1.95 6.95
N ASP A 33 3.99 1.80 7.22
CA ASP A 33 2.98 2.79 6.87
C ASP A 33 3.23 4.12 7.59
N LEU A 34 3.45 4.10 8.91
CA LEU A 34 3.70 5.31 9.70
C LEU A 34 4.99 6.03 9.28
N ARG A 35 6.08 5.28 9.00
CA ARG A 35 7.29 5.90 8.47
C ARG A 35 7.06 6.57 7.13
N THR A 36 6.27 5.93 6.27
CA THR A 36 5.93 6.47 4.96
C THR A 36 5.06 7.72 5.09
N PHE A 37 4.02 7.69 5.91
CA PHE A 37 3.17 8.85 6.19
C PHE A 37 4.00 10.03 6.72
N ASN A 38 4.88 9.77 7.69
CA ASN A 38 5.78 10.79 8.21
C ASN A 38 6.73 11.34 7.15
N GLY A 39 7.23 10.50 6.23
CA GLY A 39 8.07 10.91 5.10
C GLY A 39 7.36 11.87 4.13
N PHE A 40 6.04 11.79 4.03
CA PHE A 40 5.19 12.72 3.28
C PHE A 40 4.69 13.92 4.09
N GLY A 41 4.96 13.97 5.40
CA GLY A 41 4.41 15.01 6.28
C GLY A 41 2.92 14.81 6.63
N VAL A 42 2.41 13.59 6.54
CA VAL A 42 1.05 13.19 6.92
C VAL A 42 1.06 12.60 8.33
N TYR A 43 0.12 13.02 9.18
CA TYR A 43 -0.05 12.42 10.49
C TYR A 43 -0.71 11.04 10.37
N GLY A 44 -0.02 9.99 10.81
CA GLY A 44 -0.50 8.61 10.72
C GLY A 44 -1.27 8.18 11.96
N CYS A 45 -2.55 7.85 11.80
CA CYS A 45 -3.35 7.12 12.77
C CYS A 45 -3.35 5.63 12.44
N THR A 46 -3.61 4.77 13.44
CA THR A 46 -3.57 3.31 13.26
C THR A 46 -4.76 2.61 13.89
N ALA A 47 -5.22 1.53 13.23
CA ALA A 47 -6.02 0.47 13.83
C ALA A 47 -5.30 -0.86 13.59
N ILE A 48 -4.84 -1.49 14.67
CA ILE A 48 -4.03 -2.71 14.60
C ILE A 48 -4.96 -3.90 14.43
N THR A 49 -4.71 -4.72 13.38
CA THR A 49 -5.47 -5.96 13.10
C THR A 49 -4.90 -7.19 13.78
N GLY A 50 -3.63 -7.14 14.14
CA GLY A 50 -2.91 -8.21 14.82
C GLY A 50 -1.48 -7.82 15.11
N VAL A 51 -0.78 -8.65 15.88
CA VAL A 51 0.63 -8.47 16.20
C VAL A 51 1.43 -9.60 15.58
N ILE A 52 2.44 -9.24 14.78
CA ILE A 52 3.35 -10.17 14.12
C ILE A 52 4.70 -10.11 14.83
N SER A 53 5.06 -11.16 15.54
CA SER A 53 6.40 -11.33 16.13
C SER A 53 7.34 -11.88 15.08
N ARG A 54 8.17 -11.00 14.53
CA ARG A 54 9.13 -11.38 13.48
C ARG A 54 10.36 -10.48 13.50
N ASN A 55 11.39 -10.94 12.83
CA ASN A 55 12.47 -10.10 12.30
C ASN A 55 12.52 -10.31 10.78
N PRO A 56 13.31 -9.55 10.02
CA PRO A 56 13.40 -9.71 8.56
C PRO A 56 13.87 -11.09 8.07
N ALA A 57 14.39 -11.94 8.94
CA ALA A 57 14.86 -13.28 8.60
C ALA A 57 13.85 -14.39 8.94
N ALA A 58 12.95 -14.18 9.94
CA ALA A 58 12.06 -15.23 10.44
C ALA A 58 10.75 -14.67 11.03
N LEU A 59 9.67 -15.42 10.82
CA LEU A 59 8.40 -15.28 11.52
C LEU A 59 8.38 -16.20 12.75
N PHE A 60 7.99 -15.67 13.90
CA PHE A 60 7.91 -16.43 15.16
C PHE A 60 6.46 -16.71 15.56
N SER A 61 5.60 -15.70 15.56
CA SER A 61 4.19 -15.85 15.90
C SER A 61 3.33 -14.75 15.28
N VAL A 62 2.04 -15.05 15.15
CA VAL A 62 1.00 -14.10 14.74
C VAL A 62 -0.12 -14.19 15.76
N GLU A 63 -0.51 -13.05 16.32
CA GLU A 63 -1.66 -12.90 17.22
C GLU A 63 -2.66 -11.94 16.54
N THR A 64 -3.83 -12.46 16.20
CA THR A 64 -4.89 -11.67 15.58
C THR A 64 -5.76 -11.01 16.63
N LEU A 65 -6.04 -9.72 16.50
CA LEU A 65 -6.96 -9.03 17.40
C LEU A 65 -8.42 -9.36 17.07
N SER A 66 -9.30 -9.22 18.06
CA SER A 66 -10.73 -9.42 17.81
C SER A 66 -11.31 -8.31 16.93
N PRO A 67 -12.34 -8.61 16.10
CA PRO A 67 -13.02 -7.62 15.30
C PRO A 67 -13.53 -6.42 16.11
N GLU A 68 -14.01 -6.66 17.35
CA GLU A 68 -14.49 -5.61 18.26
C GLU A 68 -13.37 -4.68 18.68
N THR A 69 -12.17 -5.22 18.93
CA THR A 69 -11.00 -4.39 19.26
C THR A 69 -10.58 -3.54 18.07
N VAL A 70 -10.63 -4.07 16.84
CA VAL A 70 -10.32 -3.32 15.63
C VAL A 70 -11.37 -2.22 15.39
N ALA A 71 -12.66 -2.52 15.55
CA ALA A 71 -13.75 -1.55 15.44
C ALA A 71 -13.57 -0.40 16.44
N SER A 72 -13.28 -0.72 17.70
CA SER A 72 -13.07 0.27 18.77
C SER A 72 -11.90 1.22 18.45
N GLN A 73 -10.80 0.73 17.88
CA GLN A 73 -9.68 1.56 17.46
C GLN A 73 -10.07 2.53 16.33
N ILE A 74 -10.80 2.02 15.33
CA ILE A 74 -11.27 2.87 14.22
C ILE A 74 -12.22 3.94 14.75
N ASP A 75 -13.21 3.57 15.55
CA ASP A 75 -14.19 4.52 16.12
C ASP A 75 -13.50 5.58 17.01
N ALA A 76 -12.50 5.19 17.80
CA ALA A 76 -11.75 6.12 18.63
C ALA A 76 -11.00 7.17 17.78
N VAL A 77 -10.36 6.76 16.69
CA VAL A 77 -9.69 7.69 15.76
C VAL A 77 -10.71 8.59 15.07
N MET A 78 -11.75 8.00 14.49
CA MET A 78 -12.75 8.73 13.71
C MET A 78 -13.59 9.70 14.55
N SER A 79 -13.66 9.51 15.86
CA SER A 79 -14.36 10.45 16.76
C SER A 79 -13.59 11.76 17.01
N ALA A 80 -12.30 11.83 16.69
CA ALA A 80 -11.44 12.94 17.07
C ALA A 80 -10.56 13.49 15.94
N VAL A 81 -10.39 12.76 14.85
CA VAL A 81 -9.49 13.12 13.75
C VAL A 81 -10.24 13.11 12.43
N ASP A 82 -10.12 14.19 11.65
CA ASP A 82 -10.69 14.28 10.32
C ASP A 82 -9.87 13.42 9.33
N ILE A 83 -10.32 12.21 9.08
CA ILE A 83 -9.70 11.26 8.17
C ILE A 83 -10.59 11.12 6.92
N LYS A 84 -10.00 11.32 5.75
CA LYS A 84 -10.64 11.06 4.45
C LYS A 84 -10.15 9.76 3.83
N PHE A 85 -8.86 9.48 3.95
CA PHE A 85 -8.22 8.33 3.33
C PHE A 85 -7.81 7.29 4.36
N VAL A 86 -8.15 6.03 4.09
CA VAL A 86 -7.74 4.87 4.88
C VAL A 86 -7.00 3.87 4.01
N LYS A 87 -5.84 3.43 4.45
CA LYS A 87 -5.13 2.30 3.84
C LYS A 87 -5.48 1.03 4.60
N CYS A 88 -5.82 -0.06 3.91
CA CYS A 88 -5.77 -1.39 4.53
C CYS A 88 -4.58 -2.21 4.06
N GLY A 89 -4.03 -3.01 4.99
CA GLY A 89 -3.08 -4.08 4.69
C GLY A 89 -3.69 -5.44 5.02
N MET A 90 -2.94 -6.31 5.70
CA MET A 90 -3.40 -7.66 6.09
C MET A 90 -4.51 -7.60 7.14
N LEU A 91 -5.62 -8.29 6.91
CA LEU A 91 -6.82 -8.25 7.76
C LEU A 91 -7.08 -9.55 8.54
N PHE A 92 -6.44 -10.66 8.18
CA PHE A 92 -6.44 -11.98 8.81
C PHE A 92 -7.74 -12.79 8.73
N ASN A 93 -8.93 -12.21 8.91
CA ASN A 93 -10.18 -12.98 8.98
C ASN A 93 -11.42 -12.17 8.52
N ALA A 94 -12.51 -12.90 8.33
CA ALA A 94 -13.80 -12.37 7.90
C ALA A 94 -14.36 -11.26 8.79
N GLY A 95 -14.23 -11.39 10.11
CA GLY A 95 -14.76 -10.39 11.05
C GLY A 95 -14.09 -9.03 10.92
N ILE A 96 -12.77 -9.01 10.70
CA ILE A 96 -12.03 -7.75 10.48
C ILE A 96 -12.35 -7.16 9.10
N ILE A 97 -12.58 -8.00 8.06
CA ILE A 97 -13.07 -7.55 6.77
C ILE A 97 -14.42 -6.83 6.92
N ASP A 98 -15.36 -7.42 7.66
CA ASP A 98 -16.69 -6.84 7.91
C ASP A 98 -16.61 -5.52 8.68
N VAL A 99 -15.76 -5.45 9.71
CA VAL A 99 -15.53 -4.21 10.48
C VAL A 99 -15.02 -3.09 9.61
N LEU A 100 -14.00 -3.36 8.79
CA LEU A 100 -13.44 -2.32 7.92
C LEU A 100 -14.43 -1.89 6.85
N ALA A 101 -15.16 -2.82 6.23
CA ALA A 101 -16.18 -2.48 5.23
C ALA A 101 -17.28 -1.58 5.84
N ALA A 102 -17.77 -1.92 7.04
CA ALA A 102 -18.75 -1.10 7.77
C ALA A 102 -18.18 0.28 8.13
N ALA A 103 -16.91 0.38 8.51
CA ALA A 103 -16.26 1.65 8.82
C ALA A 103 -16.12 2.54 7.56
N VAL A 104 -15.71 1.95 6.43
CA VAL A 104 -15.62 2.67 5.14
C VAL A 104 -16.96 3.28 4.75
N GLU A 105 -18.05 2.54 4.90
CA GLU A 105 -19.40 3.03 4.63
C GLU A 105 -19.84 4.07 5.66
N LYS A 106 -19.74 3.77 6.95
CA LYS A 106 -20.18 4.65 8.07
C LYS A 106 -19.50 6.01 8.01
N TYR A 107 -18.22 6.06 7.75
CA TYR A 107 -17.42 7.28 7.79
C TYR A 107 -17.11 7.86 6.40
N GLN A 108 -17.67 7.28 5.33
CA GLN A 108 -17.48 7.71 3.93
C GLN A 108 -15.99 7.80 3.54
N LEU A 109 -15.20 6.81 3.96
CA LEU A 109 -13.75 6.79 3.76
C LEU A 109 -13.38 6.41 2.33
N GLN A 110 -12.32 7.02 1.83
CA GLN A 110 -11.68 6.62 0.57
C GLN A 110 -10.67 5.50 0.89
N LEU A 111 -11.02 4.26 0.55
CA LEU A 111 -10.20 3.09 0.85
C LEU A 111 -9.11 2.88 -0.20
N ILE A 112 -7.84 2.92 0.24
CA ILE A 112 -6.70 2.41 -0.52
C ILE A 112 -6.45 0.97 -0.06
N CYS A 113 -6.88 0.02 -0.89
CA CYS A 113 -6.84 -1.40 -0.58
C CYS A 113 -5.54 -2.02 -1.11
N ASP A 114 -4.63 -2.35 -0.20
CA ASP A 114 -3.48 -3.22 -0.49
C ASP A 114 -3.88 -4.65 -0.16
N PRO A 115 -4.19 -5.49 -1.17
CA PRO A 115 -4.72 -6.82 -0.92
C PRO A 115 -3.59 -7.77 -0.54
N VAL A 116 -3.17 -7.73 0.73
CA VAL A 116 -2.14 -8.63 1.25
C VAL A 116 -2.72 -10.02 1.40
N LEU A 117 -2.71 -10.79 0.31
CA LEU A 117 -3.32 -12.12 0.21
C LEU A 117 -2.35 -13.26 0.50
N PHE A 118 -1.06 -12.96 0.58
CA PHE A 118 -0.02 -13.92 0.90
C PHE A 118 0.81 -13.47 2.09
N SER A 119 1.15 -14.41 2.96
CA SER A 119 2.15 -14.19 4.00
C SER A 119 3.56 -14.06 3.39
N SER A 120 4.52 -13.64 4.20
CA SER A 120 5.94 -13.63 3.79
C SER A 120 6.49 -15.00 3.40
N GLU A 121 5.83 -16.07 3.82
CA GLU A 121 6.14 -17.46 3.50
C GLU A 121 5.36 -17.96 2.28
N ASN A 122 4.71 -17.05 1.56
CA ASN A 122 3.91 -17.35 0.37
C ASN A 122 2.70 -18.27 0.64
N GLN A 123 2.17 -18.23 1.86
CA GLN A 123 0.94 -18.93 2.23
C GLN A 123 -0.25 -18.00 2.06
N ALA A 124 -1.38 -18.54 1.58
CA ALA A 124 -2.62 -17.77 1.46
C ALA A 124 -3.10 -17.32 2.85
N VAL A 125 -3.43 -16.03 2.96
CA VAL A 125 -3.93 -15.42 4.22
C VAL A 125 -5.38 -15.80 4.45
N PHE A 126 -6.18 -15.85 3.39
CA PHE A 126 -7.61 -16.11 3.45
C PHE A 126 -7.95 -17.51 2.98
N THR A 127 -8.96 -18.11 3.62
CA THR A 127 -9.70 -19.23 3.05
C THR A 127 -10.45 -18.81 1.79
N PRO A 128 -10.89 -19.73 0.92
CA PRO A 128 -11.67 -19.36 -0.26
C PRO A 128 -12.93 -18.54 0.06
N ALA A 129 -13.62 -18.85 1.17
CA ALA A 129 -14.80 -18.10 1.60
C ALA A 129 -14.47 -16.66 2.03
N GLU A 130 -13.38 -16.46 2.76
CA GLU A 130 -12.91 -15.14 3.17
C GLU A 130 -12.40 -14.32 1.97
N LEU A 131 -11.80 -14.96 0.98
CA LEU A 131 -11.40 -14.29 -0.27
C LEU A 131 -12.63 -13.75 -1.03
N GLU A 132 -13.70 -14.52 -1.13
CA GLU A 132 -14.95 -14.05 -1.75
C GLU A 132 -15.60 -12.93 -0.94
N LEU A 133 -15.55 -13.01 0.38
CA LEU A 133 -16.00 -11.93 1.26
C LEU A 133 -15.18 -10.65 1.04
N PHE A 134 -13.85 -10.76 0.99
CA PHE A 134 -12.95 -9.65 0.69
C PHE A 134 -13.30 -8.99 -0.66
N LYS A 135 -13.47 -9.80 -1.72
CA LYS A 135 -13.86 -9.31 -3.05
C LYS A 135 -15.20 -8.57 -3.02
N SER A 136 -16.20 -9.15 -2.36
CA SER A 136 -17.56 -8.62 -2.37
C SER A 136 -17.75 -7.39 -1.48
N LYS A 137 -17.01 -7.29 -0.36
CA LYS A 137 -17.21 -6.24 0.64
C LYS A 137 -16.14 -5.14 0.63
N LEU A 138 -14.87 -5.48 0.41
CA LEU A 138 -13.80 -4.48 0.44
C LEU A 138 -13.32 -4.06 -0.94
N MET A 139 -13.03 -5.02 -1.82
CA MET A 139 -12.53 -4.71 -3.15
C MET A 139 -13.50 -3.82 -3.92
N LYS A 140 -14.83 -4.08 -3.83
CA LYS A 140 -15.88 -3.27 -4.47
C LYS A 140 -16.03 -1.83 -3.92
N HIS A 141 -15.53 -1.57 -2.73
CA HIS A 141 -15.59 -0.27 -2.08
C HIS A 141 -14.24 0.44 -2.06
N SER A 142 -13.22 -0.14 -2.74
CA SER A 142 -11.89 0.47 -2.84
C SER A 142 -11.92 1.67 -3.78
N ALA A 143 -11.49 2.83 -3.31
CA ALA A 143 -11.18 3.96 -4.19
C ALA A 143 -9.94 3.65 -5.04
N TRP A 144 -8.98 2.94 -4.44
CA TRP A 144 -7.77 2.43 -5.09
C TRP A 144 -7.49 0.99 -4.65
N LEU A 145 -7.20 0.12 -5.62
CA LEU A 145 -6.75 -1.25 -5.40
C LEU A 145 -5.29 -1.37 -5.87
N THR A 146 -4.39 -1.86 -5.00
CA THR A 146 -2.95 -1.88 -5.30
C THR A 146 -2.34 -3.29 -5.23
N PRO A 147 -2.79 -4.27 -6.02
CA PRO A 147 -2.27 -5.63 -5.99
C PRO A 147 -0.88 -5.73 -6.64
N GLY A 148 -0.08 -6.69 -6.17
CA GLY A 148 1.03 -7.23 -6.93
C GLY A 148 0.55 -8.29 -7.94
N ILE A 149 1.47 -8.76 -8.81
CA ILE A 149 1.13 -9.77 -9.84
C ILE A 149 0.50 -11.03 -9.22
N ALA A 150 1.13 -11.61 -8.19
CA ALA A 150 0.63 -12.84 -7.56
C ALA A 150 -0.76 -12.66 -6.92
N GLU A 151 -1.02 -11.51 -6.34
CA GLU A 151 -2.31 -11.15 -5.74
C GLU A 151 -3.38 -10.97 -6.83
N ALA A 152 -3.03 -10.31 -7.93
CA ALA A 152 -3.92 -10.18 -9.08
C ALA A 152 -4.25 -11.54 -9.72
N GLU A 153 -3.26 -12.43 -9.83
CA GLU A 153 -3.47 -13.80 -10.30
C GLU A 153 -4.48 -14.55 -9.42
N LEU A 154 -4.36 -14.43 -8.09
CA LEU A 154 -5.28 -15.05 -7.15
C LEU A 154 -6.69 -14.44 -7.23
N LEU A 155 -6.79 -13.10 -7.29
CA LEU A 155 -8.08 -12.39 -7.39
C LEU A 155 -8.84 -12.75 -8.67
N LEU A 156 -8.12 -12.93 -9.79
CA LEU A 156 -8.69 -13.20 -11.11
C LEU A 156 -8.75 -14.69 -11.47
N GLY A 157 -8.05 -15.56 -10.73
CA GLY A 157 -7.98 -16.99 -11.01
C GLY A 157 -7.21 -17.33 -12.30
N LYS A 158 -6.29 -16.47 -12.75
CA LYS A 158 -5.53 -16.63 -13.99
C LYS A 158 -4.08 -16.15 -13.86
N LYS A 159 -3.18 -16.70 -14.71
CA LYS A 159 -1.78 -16.30 -14.74
C LYS A 159 -1.57 -14.99 -15.51
N ILE A 160 -0.52 -14.25 -15.12
CA ILE A 160 -0.09 -12.99 -15.73
C ILE A 160 1.39 -13.12 -16.05
N SER A 161 1.70 -13.38 -17.33
CA SER A 161 3.05 -13.70 -17.80
C SER A 161 3.63 -12.66 -18.76
N SER A 162 2.79 -11.74 -19.26
CA SER A 162 3.17 -10.68 -20.19
C SER A 162 2.62 -9.32 -19.76
N GLN A 163 3.14 -8.26 -20.36
CA GLN A 163 2.62 -6.91 -20.12
C GLN A 163 1.19 -6.74 -20.64
N ASP A 164 0.84 -7.37 -21.77
CA ASP A 164 -0.53 -7.33 -22.31
C ASP A 164 -1.52 -8.02 -21.36
N GLU A 165 -1.13 -9.15 -20.76
CA GLU A 165 -1.93 -9.83 -19.74
C GLU A 165 -2.03 -8.98 -18.47
N GLN A 166 -0.98 -8.24 -18.09
CA GLN A 166 -1.01 -7.31 -16.97
C GLN A 166 -1.97 -6.15 -17.22
N ILE A 167 -1.97 -5.58 -18.43
CA ILE A 167 -2.92 -4.54 -18.83
C ILE A 167 -4.36 -5.07 -18.77
N ASN A 168 -4.61 -6.24 -19.33
CA ASN A 168 -5.93 -6.85 -19.29
C ASN A 168 -6.38 -7.17 -17.87
N ALA A 169 -5.47 -7.63 -17.01
CA ALA A 169 -5.74 -7.88 -15.59
C ALA A 169 -6.09 -6.58 -14.85
N ALA A 170 -5.37 -5.49 -15.10
CA ALA A 170 -5.67 -4.19 -14.49
C ALA A 170 -7.06 -3.67 -14.89
N LYS A 171 -7.46 -3.81 -16.17
CA LYS A 171 -8.81 -3.46 -16.65
C LYS A 171 -9.90 -4.31 -15.99
N GLU A 172 -9.67 -5.62 -15.84
CA GLU A 172 -10.62 -6.52 -15.21
C GLU A 172 -10.77 -6.23 -13.73
N LEU A 173 -9.66 -6.01 -13.00
CA LEU A 173 -9.67 -5.59 -11.60
C LEU A 173 -10.40 -4.25 -11.42
N HIS A 174 -10.19 -3.29 -12.32
CA HIS A 174 -10.91 -2.03 -12.32
C HIS A 174 -12.42 -2.22 -12.46
N LYS A 175 -12.87 -3.08 -13.37
CA LYS A 175 -14.31 -3.42 -13.53
C LYS A 175 -14.88 -4.10 -12.30
N LEU A 176 -14.10 -4.97 -11.63
CA LEU A 176 -14.54 -5.69 -10.44
C LEU A 176 -14.56 -4.82 -9.19
N SER A 177 -13.61 -3.92 -9.04
CA SER A 177 -13.53 -3.03 -7.87
C SER A 177 -14.38 -1.76 -8.01
N GLY A 178 -14.56 -1.29 -9.23
CA GLY A 178 -15.17 0.02 -9.51
C GLY A 178 -14.23 1.21 -9.22
N GLY A 179 -13.11 1.00 -8.55
CA GLY A 179 -12.11 2.01 -8.22
C GLY A 179 -10.88 1.97 -9.13
N ALA A 180 -9.96 2.91 -8.94
CA ALA A 180 -8.70 2.92 -9.65
C ALA A 180 -7.82 1.72 -9.24
N VAL A 181 -6.99 1.23 -10.15
CA VAL A 181 -6.09 0.08 -9.92
C VAL A 181 -4.65 0.46 -10.22
N VAL A 182 -3.74 0.08 -9.35
CA VAL A 182 -2.30 0.03 -9.63
C VAL A 182 -1.84 -1.42 -9.51
N LEU A 183 -1.67 -2.10 -10.63
CA LEU A 183 -1.14 -3.47 -10.68
C LEU A 183 0.38 -3.41 -10.66
N LYS A 184 0.96 -3.64 -9.49
CA LYS A 184 2.38 -3.44 -9.17
C LYS A 184 3.28 -4.54 -9.75
N GLY A 185 4.45 -4.12 -10.23
CA GLY A 185 5.53 -5.02 -10.65
C GLY A 185 5.44 -5.43 -12.11
N THR A 186 6.48 -6.11 -12.57
CA THR A 186 6.60 -6.58 -13.95
C THR A 186 6.48 -8.10 -13.96
N PRO A 187 5.67 -8.69 -14.86
CA PRO A 187 5.55 -10.13 -14.97
C PRO A 187 6.90 -10.82 -15.22
N ASN A 188 7.06 -12.03 -14.69
CA ASN A 188 8.24 -12.84 -14.93
C ASN A 188 8.40 -13.11 -16.42
N GLY A 189 9.61 -12.87 -16.96
CA GLY A 189 9.91 -13.07 -18.38
C GLY A 189 9.85 -11.80 -19.25
N SER A 190 9.15 -10.75 -18.84
CA SER A 190 9.01 -9.53 -19.65
C SER A 190 10.31 -8.72 -19.83
N ASN A 191 11.31 -8.94 -18.99
CA ASN A 191 12.60 -8.22 -18.98
C ASN A 191 13.82 -9.11 -19.21
N SER A 192 13.64 -10.34 -19.70
CA SER A 192 14.74 -11.26 -19.96
C SER A 192 15.69 -10.71 -21.04
N GLY A 193 16.94 -10.48 -20.68
CA GLY A 193 18.01 -10.09 -21.63
C GLY A 193 18.28 -8.60 -21.81
N LYS A 194 17.58 -7.68 -21.08
CA LYS A 194 17.88 -6.24 -21.15
C LYS A 194 18.88 -5.81 -20.06
N ILE A 195 19.93 -5.09 -20.47
CA ILE A 195 20.99 -4.57 -19.57
C ILE A 195 20.41 -3.59 -18.53
N LEU A 196 19.36 -2.83 -18.89
CA LEU A 196 18.62 -1.93 -18.01
C LEU A 196 17.15 -2.39 -17.94
N SER A 197 16.84 -3.28 -17.01
CA SER A 197 15.47 -3.68 -16.79
C SER A 197 14.71 -2.61 -15.99
N ARG A 198 13.45 -2.35 -16.38
CA ARG A 198 12.55 -1.48 -15.62
C ARG A 198 11.50 -2.31 -14.87
N ILE A 199 11.08 -1.82 -13.73
CA ILE A 199 9.91 -2.33 -13.02
C ILE A 199 8.75 -1.43 -13.39
N THR A 200 7.78 -2.00 -14.09
CA THR A 200 6.61 -1.28 -14.64
C THR A 200 5.35 -1.74 -13.91
N ASP A 201 4.64 -0.77 -13.34
CA ASP A 201 3.29 -0.98 -12.82
C ASP A 201 2.28 -0.51 -13.90
N VAL A 202 1.14 -1.17 -13.97
CA VAL A 202 0.03 -0.77 -14.84
C VAL A 202 -1.03 -0.07 -14.00
N VAL A 203 -1.43 1.12 -14.43
CA VAL A 203 -2.43 1.95 -13.77
C VAL A 203 -3.69 1.99 -14.62
N CYS A 204 -4.85 1.71 -14.03
CA CYS A 204 -6.14 1.84 -14.66
C CYS A 204 -7.04 2.78 -13.87
N VAL A 205 -7.40 3.91 -14.46
CA VAL A 205 -8.27 4.93 -13.84
C VAL A 205 -9.35 5.29 -14.86
N ASN A 206 -10.61 5.20 -14.46
CA ASN A 206 -11.75 5.47 -15.34
C ASN A 206 -11.72 4.69 -16.68
N GLY A 207 -11.09 3.52 -16.70
CA GLY A 207 -10.91 2.69 -17.89
C GLY A 207 -9.71 3.06 -18.76
N GLU A 208 -9.05 4.18 -18.50
CA GLU A 208 -7.80 4.58 -19.17
C GLU A 208 -6.61 3.83 -18.59
N ILE A 209 -5.67 3.45 -19.45
CA ILE A 209 -4.47 2.71 -19.08
C ILE A 209 -3.23 3.58 -19.21
N CYS A 210 -2.47 3.60 -18.14
CA CYS A 210 -1.14 4.23 -18.11
C CYS A 210 -0.13 3.24 -17.51
N THR A 211 1.15 3.49 -17.74
CA THR A 211 2.22 2.77 -17.07
C THR A 211 3.08 3.73 -16.26
N VAL A 212 3.54 3.27 -15.11
CA VAL A 212 4.52 3.99 -14.30
C VAL A 212 5.71 3.07 -14.04
N SER A 213 6.91 3.53 -14.34
CA SER A 213 8.09 2.67 -14.29
C SER A 213 9.33 3.37 -13.75
N THR A 214 10.21 2.57 -13.10
CA THR A 214 11.55 2.98 -12.65
C THR A 214 12.57 1.95 -13.10
N LEU A 215 13.85 2.30 -13.11
CA LEU A 215 14.91 1.31 -13.25
C LEU A 215 14.84 0.32 -12.08
N LYS A 216 15.16 -0.94 -12.36
CA LYS A 216 15.26 -1.95 -11.31
C LYS A 216 16.47 -1.64 -10.43
N ALA A 217 16.27 -1.50 -9.13
CA ALA A 217 17.37 -1.38 -8.18
C ALA A 217 18.08 -2.74 -8.00
N ASP A 218 19.39 -2.72 -8.01
CA ASP A 218 20.20 -3.90 -7.68
C ASP A 218 20.39 -3.94 -6.16
N ILE A 219 19.49 -4.64 -5.49
CA ILE A 219 19.45 -4.73 -4.02
C ILE A 219 19.21 -6.17 -3.58
N PRO A 220 19.66 -6.57 -2.39
CA PRO A 220 19.29 -7.85 -1.81
C PRO A 220 17.76 -8.01 -1.69
N LYS A 221 17.23 -9.18 -2.08
CA LYS A 221 15.77 -9.45 -2.03
C LYS A 221 15.18 -9.17 -0.62
N ALA A 222 15.93 -9.48 0.43
CA ALA A 222 15.50 -9.23 1.80
C ALA A 222 15.31 -7.72 2.10
N ALA A 223 16.09 -6.84 1.45
CA ALA A 223 15.96 -5.39 1.61
C ALA A 223 14.68 -4.83 0.98
N ALA A 224 14.04 -5.56 0.06
CA ALA A 224 12.77 -5.15 -0.57
C ALA A 224 11.53 -5.55 0.26
N HIS A 225 11.70 -6.18 1.43
CA HIS A 225 10.58 -6.54 2.28
C HIS A 225 9.84 -5.29 2.76
N GLY A 226 8.50 -5.28 2.60
CA GLY A 226 7.66 -4.12 2.92
C GLY A 226 7.43 -3.13 1.77
N ALA A 227 8.01 -3.36 0.57
CA ALA A 227 7.85 -2.47 -0.58
C ALA A 227 6.36 -2.28 -0.99
N GLY A 228 5.54 -3.33 -0.92
CA GLY A 228 4.10 -3.26 -1.18
C GLY A 228 3.38 -2.33 -0.20
N CYS A 229 3.59 -2.54 1.11
CA CYS A 229 3.02 -1.69 2.16
C CYS A 229 3.49 -0.24 2.02
N THR A 230 4.79 -0.03 1.75
CA THR A 230 5.34 1.32 1.51
C THR A 230 4.69 1.99 0.32
N TYR A 231 4.44 1.25 -0.79
CA TYR A 231 3.78 1.80 -1.97
C TYR A 231 2.35 2.27 -1.67
N SER A 232 1.54 1.39 -1.08
CA SER A 232 0.14 1.70 -0.75
C SER A 232 0.03 2.82 0.29
N ALA A 233 0.94 2.87 1.27
CA ALA A 233 1.02 3.96 2.24
C ALA A 233 1.44 5.29 1.58
N ALA A 234 2.43 5.27 0.67
CA ALA A 234 2.87 6.47 -0.06
C ALA A 234 1.76 7.02 -0.95
N LEU A 235 1.03 6.15 -1.66
CA LEU A 235 -0.16 6.55 -2.44
C LEU A 235 -1.24 7.16 -1.53
N THR A 236 -1.51 6.55 -0.37
CA THR A 236 -2.45 7.08 0.62
C THR A 236 -2.04 8.47 1.09
N ALA A 237 -0.76 8.64 1.44
CA ALA A 237 -0.23 9.92 1.90
C ALA A 237 -0.30 11.01 0.81
N ALA A 238 0.09 10.69 -0.42
CA ALA A 238 0.03 11.62 -1.55
C ALA A 238 -1.41 12.08 -1.85
N LEU A 239 -2.37 11.14 -1.81
CA LEU A 239 -3.81 11.46 -1.97
C LEU A 239 -4.35 12.27 -0.78
N THR A 240 -3.86 12.02 0.44
CA THR A 240 -4.22 12.81 1.63
C THR A 240 -3.71 14.25 1.51
N LEU A 241 -2.60 14.47 0.81
CA LEU A 241 -2.06 15.79 0.43
C LEU A 241 -2.76 16.41 -0.78
N GLU A 242 -3.84 15.81 -1.26
CA GLU A 242 -4.62 16.26 -2.41
C GLU A 242 -3.82 16.34 -3.73
N MET A 243 -2.74 15.56 -3.86
CA MET A 243 -1.99 15.49 -5.11
C MET A 243 -2.89 14.93 -6.23
N PRO A 244 -2.81 15.45 -7.46
CA PRO A 244 -3.43 14.83 -8.63
C PRO A 244 -3.01 13.35 -8.73
N TYR A 245 -3.90 12.47 -9.17
CA TYR A 245 -3.66 11.03 -9.12
C TYR A 245 -2.39 10.58 -9.85
N GLN A 246 -2.06 11.20 -10.98
CA GLN A 246 -0.82 10.91 -11.72
C GLN A 246 0.42 11.22 -10.87
N GLU A 247 0.44 12.38 -10.23
CA GLU A 247 1.53 12.80 -9.34
C GLU A 247 1.59 11.89 -8.10
N ALA A 248 0.43 11.55 -7.52
CA ALA A 248 0.35 10.67 -6.36
C ALA A 248 0.93 9.26 -6.64
N VAL A 249 0.59 8.67 -7.79
CA VAL A 249 1.13 7.38 -8.23
C VAL A 249 2.63 7.47 -8.51
N CYS A 250 3.08 8.53 -9.19
CA CYS A 250 4.50 8.76 -9.44
C CYS A 250 5.28 8.98 -8.13
N ALA A 251 4.74 9.75 -7.19
CA ALA A 251 5.35 9.98 -5.89
C ALA A 251 5.46 8.68 -5.07
N ALA A 252 4.43 7.85 -5.09
CA ALA A 252 4.48 6.53 -4.45
C ALA A 252 5.57 5.63 -5.05
N LYS A 253 5.68 5.59 -6.38
CA LYS A 253 6.72 4.84 -7.09
C LYS A 253 8.12 5.37 -6.78
N ALA A 254 8.30 6.70 -6.80
CA ALA A 254 9.56 7.37 -6.48
C ALA A 254 10.00 7.10 -5.05
N PHE A 255 9.07 7.19 -4.09
CA PHE A 255 9.34 6.93 -2.68
C PHE A 255 9.82 5.51 -2.43
N VAL A 256 9.16 4.51 -3.03
CA VAL A 256 9.60 3.11 -2.96
C VAL A 256 10.97 2.93 -3.58
N MET A 257 11.20 3.50 -4.77
CA MET A 257 12.51 3.42 -5.44
C MET A 257 13.61 4.04 -4.58
N GLY A 258 13.38 5.24 -4.05
CA GLY A 258 14.31 5.91 -3.15
C GLY A 258 14.58 5.11 -1.89
N SER A 259 13.53 4.57 -1.26
CA SER A 259 13.66 3.71 -0.07
C SER A 259 14.47 2.44 -0.30
N LEU A 260 14.41 1.90 -1.53
CA LEU A 260 15.21 0.75 -1.93
C LEU A 260 16.68 1.12 -2.18
N VAL A 261 16.94 2.26 -2.82
CA VAL A 261 18.29 2.74 -3.13
C VAL A 261 19.02 3.22 -1.87
N GLU A 262 18.31 3.96 -1.02
CA GLU A 262 18.84 4.49 0.25
C GLU A 262 18.61 3.51 1.42
N ASN A 263 18.55 2.20 1.14
CA ASN A 263 18.38 1.21 2.19
C ASN A 263 19.44 1.36 3.30
N VAL A 264 19.06 1.02 4.54
CA VAL A 264 19.93 1.18 5.70
C VAL A 264 20.23 -0.15 6.34
N ARG A 265 21.46 -0.27 6.89
CA ARG A 265 21.86 -1.42 7.68
C ARG A 265 21.52 -1.19 9.15
N ILE A 266 20.65 -2.05 9.72
CA ILE A 266 20.14 -1.91 11.11
C ILE A 266 20.67 -2.98 12.07
N GLY A 267 21.46 -3.93 11.61
CA GLY A 267 21.95 -5.01 12.45
C GLY A 267 23.10 -5.79 11.82
N ARG A 268 23.40 -6.96 12.40
CA ARG A 268 24.36 -7.88 11.82
C ARG A 268 23.76 -8.47 10.54
N ASN A 269 24.25 -8.05 9.37
CA ASN A 269 23.81 -8.52 8.04
C ASN A 269 22.34 -8.27 7.72
N LEU A 270 21.73 -7.24 8.30
CA LEU A 270 20.35 -6.89 8.08
C LEU A 270 20.25 -5.50 7.43
N THR A 271 19.72 -5.49 6.22
CA THR A 271 19.44 -4.28 5.44
C THR A 271 17.94 -4.17 5.19
N VAL A 272 17.40 -3.00 5.40
CA VAL A 272 15.96 -2.71 5.26
C VAL A 272 15.73 -1.43 4.46
N MET A 273 14.56 -1.32 3.85
CA MET A 273 14.08 -0.06 3.29
C MET A 273 13.94 1.00 4.38
N TYR A 274 14.27 2.25 4.01
CA TYR A 274 14.08 3.41 4.88
C TYR A 274 13.57 4.60 4.05
N PRO A 275 12.74 5.50 4.61
CA PRO A 275 12.30 6.68 3.87
C PRO A 275 13.47 7.43 3.22
N PRO A 276 13.40 7.74 1.93
CA PRO A 276 14.49 8.38 1.23
C PRO A 276 14.69 9.83 1.70
N VAL A 277 15.93 10.27 1.72
CA VAL A 277 16.29 11.67 1.99
C VAL A 277 16.28 12.50 0.70
N ASN A 278 16.62 11.85 -0.43
CA ASN A 278 16.69 12.50 -1.74
C ASN A 278 15.37 12.34 -2.50
N ASP A 279 15.12 13.27 -3.44
CA ASP A 279 13.99 13.20 -4.35
C ASP A 279 14.30 12.23 -5.53
N TYR A 280 13.42 11.27 -5.74
CA TYR A 280 13.50 10.28 -6.82
C TYR A 280 12.43 10.47 -7.90
N MET A 281 11.66 11.55 -7.88
CA MET A 281 10.62 11.81 -8.89
C MET A 281 11.17 11.80 -10.31
N GLY A 282 12.36 12.35 -10.54
CA GLY A 282 13.04 12.34 -11.85
C GLY A 282 13.42 10.95 -12.37
N SER A 283 13.39 9.91 -11.54
CA SER A 283 13.64 8.51 -11.93
C SER A 283 12.40 7.79 -12.48
N VAL A 284 11.22 8.34 -12.23
CA VAL A 284 9.93 7.77 -12.63
C VAL A 284 9.57 8.19 -14.04
N ARG A 285 9.04 7.24 -14.83
CA ARG A 285 8.43 7.52 -16.13
C ARG A 285 6.96 7.19 -16.06
N TRP A 286 6.15 8.12 -16.50
CA TRP A 286 4.72 7.94 -16.74
C TRP A 286 4.48 7.89 -18.26
N GLU A 287 3.73 6.91 -18.73
CA GLU A 287 3.42 6.75 -20.15
C GLU A 287 1.92 6.39 -20.27
N GLU A 288 1.19 7.21 -21.05
CA GLU A 288 -0.18 6.89 -21.43
C GLU A 288 -0.16 5.84 -22.55
N MET A 289 -1.08 4.91 -22.49
CA MET A 289 -1.16 3.83 -23.47
C MET A 289 -2.43 3.98 -24.32
N ASP A 290 -2.26 4.21 -25.60
CA ASP A 290 -3.35 4.09 -26.58
C ASP A 290 -3.73 2.61 -26.72
N VAL A 291 -4.64 2.13 -25.92
CA VAL A 291 -5.16 0.77 -26.02
C VAL A 291 -6.34 0.81 -26.99
N LYS A 292 -6.07 0.45 -28.26
CA LYS A 292 -7.08 0.26 -29.30
C LYS A 292 -7.99 -0.93 -29.00
#